data_f7d61b326d815a82c594033fbf328acc
#
_entry.id   f7d61b326d815a82c594033fbf328acc
#
_cell.length_a   1.000
_cell.length_b   1.000
_cell.length_c   1.000
_cell.angle_alpha   90.00
_cell.angle_beta   90.00
_cell.angle_gamma   90.00
#
_symmetry.space_group_name_H-M   'P 1'
#
loop_
_entity.id
_entity.type
_entity.pdbx_description
1 polymer ?
#
loop_
_entity_poly.entity_id
_entity_poly.type
_entity_poly.pdbx_seq_one_letter_code
_entity_poly.pdbx_strand_id
1 'polypeptide(L)'
;MNPMTELGLRFVRRPGPGGRAANLAAFGATAVVALLVTFLIAGSLGLSQRSERIGWRSADKADPATAIGSLNLDDDQRVDGHRLSVLDLAILRPNELAPPPGLDHTPKPGEVFVSPEVAKRWSSLAKQYGVDKPTGVITDKGLSSPEEFIIIRGVQTISADQHPQYVSSWNEKVWDSRMLGLLIAVAFGIILVLFPILSLVGQAAGVAAKRREHRLAALRLAGATRTQVLWLSAVEQAVLAAAGAVVGLVGYTVLSPLIAQIPLGGGRWYVGDITVQWWTVLVVLVAVPVLSVISALIGLGRVSITPLGVVRGQTRKGLSVLRIGLLVIGPVMLAYYGMKAAVLPLLIAVGFAALAVRVVGPWAVQLVGKAMAKAANGPVTLLAGRRLVDDPKGAFRPVAALVLSGFVTGFISVFMPSGEDDPTFNDMRIGVALLLSLVFLTVAASTAAGAVGTALDQAAPARALRRSGVPLSVIERAARVAAVVPVVGVGLPVVGFGALCGLALSGGKMITQGSSGVLLLLGQVVAGLVLVTVAGAAGAPVLRKASAN
;
A
#
# COMPACT_ATOMS: atom_id res chain seq x y z
N MET A 1 38.66 11.95 -0.87
CA MET A 1 37.24 12.22 -0.50
C MET A 1 37.06 13.70 -0.22
N ASN A 2 35.96 14.31 -0.63
CA ASN A 2 35.65 15.70 -0.32
C ASN A 2 35.54 15.85 1.23
N PRO A 3 36.17 16.85 1.88
CA PRO A 3 36.07 17.05 3.34
C PRO A 3 34.63 17.08 3.88
N MET A 4 33.70 17.54 3.07
CA MET A 4 32.25 17.59 3.42
C MET A 4 31.60 16.21 3.45
N THR A 5 32.03 15.25 2.64
CA THR A 5 31.55 13.86 2.69
C THR A 5 32.04 13.14 3.93
N GLU A 6 33.30 13.35 4.32
CA GLU A 6 33.85 12.79 5.55
C GLU A 6 33.14 13.33 6.81
N LEU A 7 32.90 14.64 6.83
CA LEU A 7 32.10 15.28 7.88
C LEU A 7 30.67 14.71 7.96
N GLY A 8 30.02 14.47 6.82
CA GLY A 8 28.69 13.85 6.76
C GLY A 8 28.68 12.45 7.37
N LEU A 9 29.66 11.62 7.04
CA LEU A 9 29.80 10.26 7.60
C LEU A 9 30.10 10.29 9.11
N ARG A 10 30.91 11.22 9.58
CA ARG A 10 31.16 11.41 11.02
C ARG A 10 29.89 11.80 11.78
N PHE A 11 29.01 12.63 11.19
CA PHE A 11 27.74 13.01 11.81
C PHE A 11 26.73 11.87 11.88
N VAL A 12 26.73 10.95 10.91
CA VAL A 12 25.94 9.72 11.01
C VAL A 12 26.41 8.85 12.17
N ARG A 13 27.74 8.67 12.30
CA ARG A 13 28.35 7.81 13.34
C ARG A 13 28.29 8.42 14.75
N ARG A 14 28.44 9.76 14.88
CA ARG A 14 28.42 10.48 16.16
C ARG A 14 27.39 11.60 16.11
N PRO A 15 26.09 11.26 16.13
CA PRO A 15 25.04 12.26 16.16
C PRO A 15 25.04 12.97 17.53
N GLY A 16 24.90 14.29 17.52
CA GLY A 16 24.76 15.11 18.72
C GLY A 16 23.50 14.77 19.55
N PRO A 17 23.25 15.49 20.65
CA PRO A 17 22.10 15.24 21.53
C PRO A 17 20.78 15.19 20.76
N GLY A 18 20.02 14.10 20.93
CA GLY A 18 18.76 13.84 20.19
C GLY A 18 18.92 13.42 18.72
N GLY A 19 20.13 13.49 18.14
CA GLY A 19 20.40 13.09 16.76
C GLY A 19 20.21 11.59 16.53
N ARG A 20 20.48 10.75 17.54
CA ARG A 20 20.24 9.28 17.45
C ARG A 20 18.78 8.96 17.21
N ALA A 21 17.87 9.61 17.91
CA ALA A 21 16.42 9.37 17.75
C ALA A 21 15.94 9.84 16.37
N ALA A 22 16.42 10.99 15.88
CA ALA A 22 16.09 11.49 14.55
C ALA A 22 16.64 10.57 13.44
N ASN A 23 17.89 10.10 13.59
CA ASN A 23 18.51 9.17 12.65
C ASN A 23 17.78 7.81 12.63
N LEU A 24 17.41 7.27 13.80
CA LEU A 24 16.64 6.03 13.90
C LEU A 24 15.23 6.19 13.29
N ALA A 25 14.57 7.34 13.48
CA ALA A 25 13.28 7.60 12.85
C ALA A 25 13.39 7.68 11.32
N ALA A 26 14.42 8.37 10.80
CA ALA A 26 14.67 8.45 9.36
C ALA A 26 15.03 7.08 8.76
N PHE A 27 15.91 6.34 9.42
CA PHE A 27 16.30 4.98 9.04
C PHE A 27 15.10 4.02 9.04
N GLY A 28 14.33 3.98 10.13
CA GLY A 28 13.15 3.10 10.25
C GLY A 28 12.07 3.43 9.21
N ALA A 29 11.80 4.72 8.98
CA ALA A 29 10.85 5.13 7.95
C ALA A 29 11.30 4.72 6.54
N THR A 30 12.60 4.87 6.21
CA THR A 30 13.13 4.45 4.90
C THR A 30 13.17 2.93 4.76
N ALA A 31 13.36 2.17 5.85
CA ALA A 31 13.24 0.72 5.84
C ALA A 31 11.80 0.26 5.55
N VAL A 32 10.80 0.88 6.18
CA VAL A 32 9.38 0.60 5.88
C VAL A 32 9.06 0.96 4.42
N VAL A 33 9.52 2.11 3.94
CA VAL A 33 9.32 2.52 2.54
C VAL A 33 9.91 1.49 1.58
N ALA A 34 11.15 1.07 1.81
CA ALA A 34 11.83 0.09 0.96
C ALA A 34 11.10 -1.27 0.96
N LEU A 35 10.66 -1.74 2.13
CA LEU A 35 9.87 -2.96 2.27
C LEU A 35 8.57 -2.87 1.45
N LEU A 36 7.83 -1.76 1.58
CA LEU A 36 6.55 -1.56 0.88
C LEU A 36 6.72 -1.40 -0.63
N VAL A 37 7.75 -0.66 -1.07
CA VAL A 37 8.06 -0.53 -2.50
C VAL A 37 8.45 -1.89 -3.09
N THR A 38 9.27 -2.67 -2.38
CA THR A 38 9.63 -4.03 -2.78
C THR A 38 8.41 -4.93 -2.87
N PHE A 39 7.51 -4.87 -1.88
CA PHE A 39 6.24 -5.60 -1.88
C PHE A 39 5.37 -5.26 -3.11
N LEU A 40 5.23 -3.99 -3.45
CA LEU A 40 4.44 -3.56 -4.60
C LEU A 40 5.06 -4.05 -5.92
N ILE A 41 6.38 -3.92 -6.07
CA ILE A 41 7.08 -4.36 -7.29
C ILE A 41 7.01 -5.89 -7.40
N ALA A 42 7.40 -6.63 -6.37
CA ALA A 42 7.40 -8.08 -6.38
C ALA A 42 5.99 -8.66 -6.53
N GLY A 43 4.98 -8.06 -5.88
CA GLY A 43 3.58 -8.46 -6.04
C GLY A 43 3.05 -8.23 -7.46
N SER A 44 3.37 -7.09 -8.08
CA SER A 44 2.96 -6.82 -9.47
C SER A 44 3.63 -7.76 -10.46
N LEU A 45 4.91 -8.07 -10.26
CA LEU A 45 5.64 -9.04 -11.09
C LEU A 45 5.11 -10.47 -10.91
N GLY A 46 4.82 -10.86 -9.67
CA GLY A 46 4.24 -12.17 -9.38
C GLY A 46 2.88 -12.36 -10.04
N LEU A 47 2.01 -11.32 -10.03
CA LEU A 47 0.74 -11.36 -10.78
C LEU A 47 0.98 -11.52 -12.28
N SER A 48 1.95 -10.80 -12.86
CA SER A 48 2.30 -10.95 -14.27
C SER A 48 2.80 -12.35 -14.59
N GLN A 49 3.71 -12.91 -13.78
CA GLN A 49 4.22 -14.27 -13.98
C GLN A 49 3.12 -15.32 -13.86
N ARG A 50 2.22 -15.17 -12.88
CA ARG A 50 1.07 -16.07 -12.74
C ARG A 50 0.17 -16.01 -13.98
N SER A 51 -0.17 -14.81 -14.45
CA SER A 51 -1.00 -14.66 -15.63
C SER A 51 -0.34 -15.19 -16.91
N GLU A 52 0.99 -15.08 -17.03
CA GLU A 52 1.73 -15.67 -18.16
C GLU A 52 1.67 -17.22 -18.13
N ARG A 53 1.70 -17.85 -16.93
CA ARG A 53 1.59 -19.33 -16.81
C ARG A 53 0.24 -19.87 -17.20
N ILE A 54 -0.84 -19.15 -16.92
CA ILE A 54 -2.21 -19.64 -17.17
C ILE A 54 -2.88 -18.94 -18.35
N GLY A 55 -2.23 -17.96 -18.98
CA GLY A 55 -2.81 -17.15 -20.06
C GLY A 55 -3.30 -17.99 -21.25
N TRP A 56 -2.62 -19.08 -21.54
CA TRP A 56 -3.01 -20.01 -22.61
C TRP A 56 -4.38 -20.69 -22.39
N ARG A 57 -4.90 -20.71 -21.16
CA ARG A 57 -6.21 -21.28 -20.84
C ARG A 57 -7.37 -20.34 -21.20
N SER A 58 -7.07 -19.07 -21.46
CA SER A 58 -8.00 -18.03 -21.92
C SER A 58 -7.61 -17.71 -23.34
N ALA A 59 -8.01 -18.56 -24.30
CA ALA A 59 -7.66 -18.37 -25.70
C ALA A 59 -8.30 -17.10 -26.26
N ASP A 60 -7.53 -16.34 -27.01
CA ASP A 60 -8.08 -15.30 -27.86
C ASP A 60 -8.79 -15.95 -29.04
N LYS A 61 -9.72 -15.20 -29.64
CA LYS A 61 -10.58 -15.62 -30.73
C LYS A 61 -9.77 -15.89 -32.00
N ALA A 62 -9.00 -16.98 -32.00
CA ALA A 62 -8.38 -17.47 -33.24
C ALA A 62 -9.48 -17.86 -34.22
N ASP A 63 -9.22 -17.65 -35.50
CA ASP A 63 -10.12 -18.13 -36.54
C ASP A 63 -10.16 -19.68 -36.48
N PRO A 64 -11.36 -20.30 -36.36
CA PRO A 64 -11.49 -21.75 -36.36
C PRO A 64 -10.74 -22.46 -37.50
N ALA A 65 -10.63 -21.81 -38.66
CA ALA A 65 -9.96 -22.36 -39.84
C ALA A 65 -8.42 -22.47 -39.68
N THR A 66 -7.82 -21.60 -38.82
CA THR A 66 -6.36 -21.55 -38.62
C THR A 66 -5.93 -22.06 -37.26
N ALA A 67 -6.88 -22.33 -36.37
CA ALA A 67 -6.64 -22.76 -35.02
C ALA A 67 -5.88 -24.09 -34.93
N ILE A 68 -4.98 -24.19 -33.96
CA ILE A 68 -4.19 -25.39 -33.66
C ILE A 68 -4.88 -26.30 -32.66
N GLY A 69 -5.77 -25.73 -31.84
CA GLY A 69 -6.57 -26.45 -30.87
C GLY A 69 -7.80 -25.66 -30.47
N SER A 70 -8.72 -26.32 -29.81
CA SER A 70 -9.86 -25.70 -29.14
C SER A 70 -9.89 -26.12 -27.70
N LEU A 71 -10.36 -25.22 -26.82
CA LEU A 71 -10.49 -25.48 -25.40
C LEU A 71 -11.84 -25.02 -24.87
N ASN A 72 -12.31 -25.70 -23.84
CA ASN A 72 -13.48 -25.34 -23.05
C ASN A 72 -13.14 -25.48 -21.57
N LEU A 73 -13.34 -24.41 -20.81
CA LEU A 73 -13.12 -24.37 -19.36
C LEU A 73 -14.46 -24.42 -18.64
N ASP A 74 -14.72 -25.50 -17.92
CA ASP A 74 -15.87 -25.65 -17.04
C ASP A 74 -15.41 -25.43 -15.58
N ASP A 75 -15.90 -24.39 -14.97
CA ASP A 75 -15.57 -23.96 -13.61
C ASP A 75 -16.72 -24.20 -12.60
N ASP A 76 -17.81 -24.86 -13.00
CA ASP A 76 -19.01 -24.99 -12.19
C ASP A 76 -18.97 -26.19 -11.22
N GLN A 77 -17.99 -27.08 -11.38
CA GLN A 77 -17.89 -28.28 -10.56
C GLN A 77 -17.27 -27.98 -9.18
N ARG A 78 -17.72 -28.73 -8.16
CA ARG A 78 -17.18 -28.63 -6.81
C ARG A 78 -16.84 -30.01 -6.26
N VAL A 79 -15.68 -30.09 -5.59
CA VAL A 79 -15.21 -31.29 -4.90
C VAL A 79 -14.74 -30.90 -3.50
N ASP A 80 -15.32 -31.55 -2.48
CA ASP A 80 -15.01 -31.26 -1.07
C ASP A 80 -15.10 -29.76 -0.70
N GLY A 81 -16.05 -29.04 -1.30
CA GLY A 81 -16.24 -27.61 -1.09
C GLY A 81 -15.27 -26.71 -1.88
N HIS A 82 -14.32 -27.28 -2.62
CA HIS A 82 -13.42 -26.56 -3.49
C HIS A 82 -13.94 -26.53 -4.92
N ARG A 83 -13.79 -25.40 -5.61
CA ARG A 83 -14.11 -25.27 -7.02
C ARG A 83 -13.11 -26.08 -7.85
N LEU A 84 -13.61 -26.96 -8.68
CA LEU A 84 -12.83 -27.79 -9.59
C LEU A 84 -12.99 -27.26 -11.00
N SER A 85 -11.91 -26.79 -11.58
CA SER A 85 -11.87 -26.38 -13.00
C SER A 85 -11.58 -27.59 -13.88
N VAL A 86 -12.38 -27.81 -14.90
CA VAL A 86 -12.17 -28.87 -15.88
C VAL A 86 -11.92 -28.23 -17.24
N LEU A 87 -10.71 -28.42 -17.77
CA LEU A 87 -10.30 -27.90 -19.06
C LEU A 87 -10.32 -29.03 -20.10
N ASP A 88 -11.25 -28.98 -21.01
CA ASP A 88 -11.28 -29.87 -22.16
C ASP A 88 -10.43 -29.26 -23.28
N LEU A 89 -9.52 -30.06 -23.81
CA LEU A 89 -8.58 -29.66 -24.86
C LEU A 89 -8.67 -30.60 -26.04
N ALA A 90 -9.12 -30.10 -27.19
CA ALA A 90 -9.11 -30.80 -28.44
C ALA A 90 -8.01 -30.21 -29.36
N ILE A 91 -7.12 -31.08 -29.82
CA ILE A 91 -6.03 -30.70 -30.71
C ILE A 91 -6.48 -30.88 -32.17
N LEU A 92 -6.47 -29.77 -32.92
CA LEU A 92 -6.87 -29.75 -34.31
C LEU A 92 -5.70 -30.05 -35.28
N ARG A 93 -4.46 -29.69 -34.88
CA ARG A 93 -3.23 -29.87 -35.64
C ARG A 93 -2.10 -30.46 -34.80
N PRO A 94 -2.03 -31.78 -34.61
CA PRO A 94 -1.16 -32.41 -33.60
C PRO A 94 0.34 -32.26 -33.84
N ASN A 95 0.79 -31.98 -35.08
CA ASN A 95 2.22 -31.97 -35.44
C ASN A 95 2.89 -30.60 -35.31
N GLU A 96 2.16 -29.55 -34.94
CA GLU A 96 2.66 -28.16 -34.96
C GLU A 96 2.88 -27.60 -33.56
N LEU A 97 2.65 -28.39 -32.49
CA LEU A 97 2.58 -27.83 -31.12
C LEU A 97 3.60 -28.42 -30.16
N ALA A 98 4.30 -27.49 -29.49
CA ALA A 98 4.88 -27.78 -28.16
C ALA A 98 3.76 -28.09 -27.17
N PRO A 99 4.01 -28.90 -26.12
CA PRO A 99 3.02 -29.16 -25.10
C PRO A 99 2.62 -27.87 -24.35
N PRO A 100 1.36 -27.78 -23.87
CA PRO A 100 0.94 -26.67 -23.02
C PRO A 100 1.84 -26.53 -21.80
N PRO A 101 2.05 -25.33 -21.27
CA PRO A 101 2.86 -25.13 -20.08
C PRO A 101 2.42 -26.03 -18.91
N GLY A 102 3.38 -26.69 -18.31
CA GLY A 102 3.14 -27.59 -17.16
C GLY A 102 2.78 -29.03 -17.52
N LEU A 103 2.62 -29.37 -18.77
CA LEU A 103 2.40 -30.74 -19.23
C LEU A 103 3.67 -31.30 -19.90
N ASP A 104 3.91 -32.59 -19.74
CA ASP A 104 5.06 -33.29 -20.35
C ASP A 104 4.87 -33.50 -21.87
N HIS A 105 3.62 -33.67 -22.29
CA HIS A 105 3.24 -33.80 -23.70
C HIS A 105 1.82 -33.24 -23.91
N THR A 106 1.48 -33.04 -25.16
CA THR A 106 0.14 -32.58 -25.57
C THR A 106 -0.89 -33.70 -25.33
N PRO A 107 -1.96 -33.44 -24.55
CA PRO A 107 -2.95 -34.46 -24.18
C PRO A 107 -3.62 -35.09 -25.40
N LYS A 108 -3.60 -36.41 -25.50
CA LYS A 108 -4.36 -37.18 -26.49
C LYS A 108 -5.79 -37.42 -26.01
N PRO A 109 -6.74 -37.68 -26.94
CA PRO A 109 -8.10 -38.02 -26.53
C PRO A 109 -8.14 -39.18 -25.53
N GLY A 110 -8.81 -38.98 -24.40
CA GLY A 110 -8.89 -39.94 -23.30
C GLY A 110 -7.80 -39.82 -22.23
N GLU A 111 -6.76 -38.99 -22.45
CA GLU A 111 -5.75 -38.72 -21.42
C GLU A 111 -6.24 -37.64 -20.43
N VAL A 112 -5.88 -37.79 -19.17
CA VAL A 112 -6.29 -36.91 -18.07
C VAL A 112 -5.07 -36.47 -17.27
N PHE A 113 -4.82 -35.18 -17.24
CA PHE A 113 -3.80 -34.56 -16.38
C PHE A 113 -4.47 -33.85 -15.23
N VAL A 114 -3.90 -33.95 -14.03
CA VAL A 114 -4.50 -33.41 -12.82
C VAL A 114 -3.50 -32.54 -12.05
N SER A 115 -4.00 -31.54 -11.34
CA SER A 115 -3.17 -30.81 -10.39
C SER A 115 -2.75 -31.70 -9.20
N PRO A 116 -1.66 -31.39 -8.48
CA PRO A 116 -1.21 -32.16 -7.30
C PRO A 116 -2.31 -32.32 -6.24
N GLU A 117 -3.15 -31.31 -6.03
CA GLU A 117 -4.24 -31.35 -5.07
C GLU A 117 -5.38 -32.29 -5.50
N VAL A 118 -5.69 -32.33 -6.80
CA VAL A 118 -6.65 -33.28 -7.36
C VAL A 118 -6.07 -34.70 -7.34
N ALA A 119 -4.77 -34.85 -7.63
CA ALA A 119 -4.11 -36.16 -7.58
C ALA A 119 -4.22 -36.83 -6.20
N LYS A 120 -4.11 -36.09 -5.11
CA LYS A 120 -4.29 -36.57 -3.74
C LYS A 120 -5.69 -37.16 -3.47
N ARG A 121 -6.70 -36.68 -4.21
CA ARG A 121 -8.12 -37.01 -4.06
C ARG A 121 -8.67 -37.82 -5.24
N TRP A 122 -7.80 -38.30 -6.13
CA TRP A 122 -8.22 -38.94 -7.38
C TRP A 122 -9.11 -40.18 -7.15
N SER A 123 -8.88 -40.93 -6.11
CA SER A 123 -9.69 -42.11 -5.78
C SER A 123 -11.20 -41.83 -5.68
N SER A 124 -11.59 -40.65 -5.27
CA SER A 124 -13.00 -40.22 -5.20
C SER A 124 -13.53 -39.74 -6.57
N LEU A 125 -12.67 -39.30 -7.46
CA LEU A 125 -12.99 -38.70 -8.76
C LEU A 125 -12.89 -39.70 -9.93
N ALA A 126 -12.11 -40.79 -9.74
CA ALA A 126 -11.81 -41.77 -10.78
C ALA A 126 -13.07 -42.30 -11.48
N LYS A 127 -14.12 -42.62 -10.70
CA LYS A 127 -15.40 -43.14 -11.23
C LYS A 127 -16.14 -42.10 -12.07
N GLN A 128 -16.08 -40.83 -11.70
CA GLN A 128 -16.76 -39.72 -12.42
C GLN A 128 -16.12 -39.46 -13.78
N TYR A 129 -14.80 -39.61 -13.87
CA TYR A 129 -14.06 -39.34 -15.11
C TYR A 129 -13.74 -40.62 -15.91
N GLY A 130 -14.12 -41.82 -15.42
CA GLY A 130 -13.94 -43.09 -16.12
C GLY A 130 -12.48 -43.50 -16.33
N VAL A 131 -11.57 -42.97 -15.52
CA VAL A 131 -10.12 -43.21 -15.60
C VAL A 131 -9.59 -43.61 -14.23
N ASP A 132 -9.06 -44.85 -14.11
CA ASP A 132 -8.55 -45.35 -12.83
C ASP A 132 -7.36 -44.57 -12.29
N LYS A 133 -6.47 -44.13 -13.18
CA LYS A 133 -5.29 -43.32 -12.83
C LYS A 133 -5.13 -42.18 -13.80
N PRO A 134 -4.77 -40.97 -13.31
CA PRO A 134 -4.44 -39.84 -14.20
C PRO A 134 -3.21 -40.20 -15.04
N THR A 135 -3.16 -39.68 -16.27
CA THR A 135 -2.03 -39.85 -17.18
C THR A 135 -0.77 -39.18 -16.66
N GLY A 136 -0.95 -37.99 -16.06
CA GLY A 136 0.15 -37.22 -15.49
C GLY A 136 -0.32 -36.18 -14.47
N VAL A 137 0.66 -35.57 -13.79
CA VAL A 137 0.44 -34.49 -12.86
C VAL A 137 0.97 -33.20 -13.47
N ILE A 138 0.15 -32.16 -13.42
CA ILE A 138 0.49 -30.83 -13.95
C ILE A 138 1.57 -30.23 -13.04
N THR A 139 2.66 -29.76 -13.64
CA THR A 139 3.75 -29.10 -12.90
C THR A 139 3.42 -27.65 -12.58
N ASP A 140 4.19 -27.05 -11.65
CA ASP A 140 4.02 -25.66 -11.20
C ASP A 140 3.98 -24.63 -12.35
N LYS A 141 4.63 -24.96 -13.50
CA LYS A 141 4.64 -24.09 -14.68
C LYS A 141 3.29 -23.97 -15.37
N GLY A 142 2.36 -24.88 -15.10
CA GLY A 142 1.02 -24.88 -15.67
C GLY A 142 -0.07 -24.51 -14.66
N LEU A 143 0.26 -24.21 -13.40
CA LEU A 143 -0.70 -23.94 -12.34
C LEU A 143 -0.72 -22.47 -11.94
N SER A 144 -1.91 -21.96 -11.60
CA SER A 144 -2.09 -20.61 -11.07
C SER A 144 -1.62 -20.49 -9.62
N SER A 145 -1.81 -21.55 -8.83
CA SER A 145 -1.46 -21.62 -7.41
C SER A 145 -1.09 -23.04 -6.99
N PRO A 146 -0.34 -23.21 -5.88
CA PRO A 146 -0.03 -24.54 -5.34
C PRO A 146 -1.27 -25.36 -4.96
N GLU A 147 -2.37 -24.70 -4.66
CA GLU A 147 -3.62 -25.30 -4.19
C GLU A 147 -4.70 -25.35 -5.27
N GLU A 148 -4.34 -25.16 -6.54
CA GLU A 148 -5.30 -25.14 -7.62
C GLU A 148 -5.90 -26.53 -7.86
N PHE A 149 -7.23 -26.57 -7.98
CA PHE A 149 -7.99 -27.78 -8.32
C PHE A 149 -8.32 -27.71 -9.82
N ILE A 150 -7.51 -28.35 -10.66
CA ILE A 150 -7.75 -28.40 -12.10
C ILE A 150 -7.50 -29.79 -12.66
N ILE A 151 -8.35 -30.15 -13.61
CA ILE A 151 -8.24 -31.32 -14.48
C ILE A 151 -8.13 -30.84 -15.91
N ILE A 152 -7.16 -31.34 -16.69
CA ILE A 152 -7.03 -31.12 -18.11
C ILE A 152 -7.28 -32.44 -18.82
N ARG A 153 -8.31 -32.49 -19.68
CA ARG A 153 -8.67 -33.69 -20.44
C ARG A 153 -8.38 -33.49 -21.92
N GLY A 154 -7.69 -34.42 -22.52
CA GLY A 154 -7.63 -34.55 -23.96
C GLY A 154 -8.97 -35.07 -24.50
N VAL A 155 -9.61 -34.34 -25.38
CA VAL A 155 -10.86 -34.74 -26.04
C VAL A 155 -10.68 -34.73 -27.54
N GLN A 156 -11.50 -35.51 -28.26
CA GLN A 156 -11.42 -35.58 -29.72
C GLN A 156 -11.98 -34.33 -30.39
N THR A 157 -13.11 -33.85 -29.88
CA THR A 157 -13.80 -32.65 -30.34
C THR A 157 -14.55 -32.00 -29.19
N ILE A 158 -14.70 -30.68 -29.22
CA ILE A 158 -15.56 -29.94 -28.30
C ILE A 158 -16.80 -29.54 -29.08
N SER A 159 -17.98 -29.82 -28.52
CA SER A 159 -19.25 -29.50 -29.17
C SER A 159 -19.43 -28.00 -29.33
N ALA A 160 -20.04 -27.57 -30.44
CA ALA A 160 -20.33 -26.15 -30.67
C ALA A 160 -21.20 -25.51 -29.58
N ASP A 161 -22.08 -26.30 -28.96
CA ASP A 161 -22.94 -25.84 -27.87
C ASP A 161 -22.16 -25.45 -26.60
N GLN A 162 -20.94 -25.96 -26.45
CA GLN A 162 -20.04 -25.65 -25.34
C GLN A 162 -19.22 -24.36 -25.59
N HIS A 163 -19.47 -23.65 -26.70
CA HIS A 163 -18.81 -22.40 -27.05
C HIS A 163 -17.27 -22.52 -27.01
N PRO A 164 -16.67 -23.44 -27.79
CA PRO A 164 -15.24 -23.68 -27.74
C PRO A 164 -14.44 -22.41 -28.07
N GLN A 165 -13.39 -22.19 -27.30
CA GLN A 165 -12.42 -21.13 -27.56
C GLN A 165 -11.29 -21.73 -28.42
N TYR A 166 -10.94 -21.05 -29.49
CA TYR A 166 -9.92 -21.50 -30.43
C TYR A 166 -8.57 -20.89 -30.11
N VAL A 167 -7.50 -21.69 -30.19
CA VAL A 167 -6.14 -21.33 -29.82
C VAL A 167 -5.26 -21.36 -31.07
N SER A 168 -4.47 -20.30 -31.29
CA SER A 168 -3.43 -20.24 -32.31
C SER A 168 -2.02 -20.57 -31.78
N SER A 169 -1.78 -20.36 -30.47
CA SER A 169 -0.49 -20.58 -29.81
C SER A 169 -0.65 -20.66 -28.31
N TRP A 170 0.18 -21.46 -27.60
CA TRP A 170 0.21 -21.50 -26.13
C TRP A 170 0.96 -20.33 -25.50
N ASN A 171 1.68 -19.55 -26.28
CA ASN A 171 2.53 -18.45 -25.81
C ASN A 171 1.94 -17.07 -26.11
N GLU A 172 0.74 -16.99 -26.67
CA GLU A 172 0.10 -15.70 -26.92
C GLU A 172 -0.21 -15.01 -25.60
N LYS A 173 0.30 -13.78 -25.49
CA LYS A 173 -0.08 -12.86 -24.42
C LYS A 173 -1.50 -12.36 -24.70
N VAL A 174 -2.46 -13.10 -24.24
CA VAL A 174 -3.86 -12.70 -24.37
C VAL A 174 -4.13 -11.57 -23.40
N TRP A 175 -4.35 -10.39 -23.93
CA TRP A 175 -4.87 -9.24 -23.20
C TRP A 175 -6.40 -9.37 -23.05
N ASP A 176 -6.86 -10.35 -22.28
CA ASP A 176 -8.27 -10.48 -21.97
C ASP A 176 -8.74 -9.25 -21.17
N SER A 177 -10.01 -8.88 -21.33
CA SER A 177 -10.66 -7.79 -20.58
C SER A 177 -10.50 -7.94 -19.05
N ARG A 178 -10.47 -9.18 -18.55
CA ARG A 178 -10.18 -9.50 -17.14
C ARG A 178 -8.75 -9.12 -16.75
N MET A 179 -7.78 -9.44 -17.60
CA MET A 179 -6.38 -9.11 -17.38
C MET A 179 -6.15 -7.60 -17.40
N LEU A 180 -6.76 -6.89 -18.34
CA LEU A 180 -6.72 -5.43 -18.38
C LEU A 180 -7.35 -4.82 -17.13
N GLY A 181 -8.49 -5.34 -16.68
CA GLY A 181 -9.15 -4.94 -15.44
C GLY A 181 -8.25 -5.13 -14.21
N LEU A 182 -7.57 -6.28 -14.11
CA LEU A 182 -6.64 -6.57 -13.02
C LEU A 182 -5.42 -5.63 -13.04
N LEU A 183 -4.84 -5.38 -14.20
CA LEU A 183 -3.72 -4.44 -14.35
C LEU A 183 -4.12 -3.01 -13.95
N ILE A 184 -5.31 -2.57 -14.34
CA ILE A 184 -5.86 -1.27 -13.93
C ILE A 184 -6.04 -1.23 -12.40
N ALA A 185 -6.60 -2.27 -11.82
CA ALA A 185 -6.80 -2.36 -10.36
C ALA A 185 -5.46 -2.34 -9.61
N VAL A 186 -4.46 -3.07 -10.09
CA VAL A 186 -3.10 -3.08 -9.53
C VAL A 186 -2.44 -1.71 -9.67
N ALA A 187 -2.49 -1.09 -10.85
CA ALA A 187 -1.93 0.25 -11.08
C ALA A 187 -2.58 1.29 -10.17
N PHE A 188 -3.91 1.21 -10.01
CA PHE A 188 -4.65 2.08 -9.11
C PHE A 188 -4.26 1.85 -7.64
N GLY A 189 -4.13 0.59 -7.21
CA GLY A 189 -3.65 0.21 -5.88
C GLY A 189 -2.23 0.75 -5.60
N ILE A 190 -1.32 0.64 -6.58
CA ILE A 190 0.04 1.19 -6.49
C ILE A 190 -0.01 2.71 -6.27
N ILE A 191 -0.83 3.45 -7.03
CA ILE A 191 -0.96 4.91 -6.89
C ILE A 191 -1.48 5.28 -5.50
N LEU A 192 -2.48 4.54 -4.99
CA LEU A 192 -3.03 4.77 -3.65
C LEU A 192 -2.02 4.54 -2.53
N VAL A 193 -1.12 3.56 -2.67
CA VAL A 193 -0.07 3.28 -1.67
C VAL A 193 1.14 4.19 -1.87
N LEU A 194 1.42 4.64 -3.09
CA LEU A 194 2.53 5.54 -3.38
C LEU A 194 2.40 6.89 -2.64
N PHE A 195 1.18 7.42 -2.54
CA PHE A 195 0.94 8.67 -1.82
C PHE A 195 1.31 8.61 -0.32
N PRO A 196 0.88 7.60 0.46
CA PRO A 196 1.35 7.35 1.83
C PRO A 196 2.87 7.20 1.93
N ILE A 197 3.48 6.44 1.02
CA ILE A 197 4.92 6.21 0.98
C ILE A 197 5.67 7.54 0.81
N LEU A 198 5.29 8.37 -0.15
CA LEU A 198 5.89 9.68 -0.37
C LEU A 198 5.70 10.62 0.84
N SER A 199 4.55 10.54 1.49
CA SER A 199 4.27 11.27 2.73
C SER A 199 5.22 10.86 3.85
N LEU A 200 5.45 9.55 4.02
CA LEU A 200 6.36 9.00 5.03
C LEU A 200 7.81 9.42 4.79
N VAL A 201 8.28 9.33 3.53
CA VAL A 201 9.62 9.82 3.14
C VAL A 201 9.79 11.31 3.47
N GLY A 202 8.79 12.12 3.13
CA GLY A 202 8.79 13.55 3.40
C GLY A 202 8.84 13.89 4.89
N GLN A 203 8.16 13.11 5.73
CA GLN A 203 8.18 13.31 7.19
C GLN A 203 9.51 12.87 7.81
N ALA A 204 10.02 11.70 7.42
CA ALA A 204 11.32 11.21 7.88
C ALA A 204 12.44 12.21 7.57
N ALA A 205 12.46 12.72 6.34
CA ALA A 205 13.40 13.75 5.92
C ALA A 205 13.21 15.06 6.71
N GLY A 206 11.97 15.46 6.98
CA GLY A 206 11.64 16.67 7.74
C GLY A 206 12.10 16.64 9.19
N VAL A 207 11.96 15.49 9.89
CA VAL A 207 12.45 15.31 11.27
C VAL A 207 13.97 15.50 11.33
N ALA A 208 14.69 14.88 10.38
CA ALA A 208 16.14 15.01 10.29
C ALA A 208 16.57 16.45 9.92
N ALA A 209 15.86 17.11 9.00
CA ALA A 209 16.18 18.45 8.51
C ALA A 209 16.10 19.51 9.62
N LYS A 210 15.03 19.54 10.41
CA LYS A 210 14.84 20.51 11.51
C LYS A 210 15.98 20.45 12.54
N ARG A 211 16.45 19.27 12.88
CA ARG A 211 17.58 19.10 13.80
C ARG A 211 18.89 19.59 13.25
N ARG A 212 19.08 19.41 11.95
CA ARG A 212 20.28 19.88 11.24
C ARG A 212 20.29 21.39 11.14
N GLU A 213 19.13 22.05 11.11
CA GLU A 213 19.00 23.50 10.95
C GLU A 213 19.87 24.30 11.92
N HIS A 214 19.80 24.01 13.23
CA HIS A 214 20.65 24.67 14.21
C HIS A 214 22.14 24.45 13.99
N ARG A 215 22.55 23.23 13.63
CA ARG A 215 23.95 22.86 13.34
C ARG A 215 24.43 23.48 12.04
N LEU A 216 23.55 23.49 11.03
CA LEU A 216 23.85 24.09 9.72
C LEU A 216 23.91 25.61 9.80
N ALA A 217 23.11 26.25 10.67
CA ALA A 217 23.20 27.67 10.99
C ALA A 217 24.57 28.01 11.61
N ALA A 218 25.04 27.21 12.57
CA ALA A 218 26.38 27.38 13.16
C ALA A 218 27.51 27.24 12.12
N LEU A 219 27.41 26.25 11.22
CA LEU A 219 28.39 26.08 10.13
C LEU A 219 28.37 27.27 9.14
N ARG A 220 27.19 27.85 8.88
CA ARG A 220 27.09 29.05 8.05
C ARG A 220 27.72 30.28 8.72
N LEU A 221 27.56 30.42 10.03
CA LEU A 221 28.25 31.46 10.79
C LEU A 221 29.76 31.26 10.79
N ALA A 222 30.22 30.01 10.70
CA ALA A 222 31.64 29.67 10.50
C ALA A 222 32.13 29.77 9.06
N GLY A 223 31.31 30.32 8.12
CA GLY A 223 31.70 30.59 6.73
C GLY A 223 31.37 29.50 5.71
N ALA A 224 30.63 28.44 6.07
CA ALA A 224 30.23 27.40 5.12
C ALA A 224 29.22 27.96 4.08
N THR A 225 29.45 27.63 2.79
CA THR A 225 28.54 28.03 1.71
C THR A 225 27.22 27.25 1.75
N ARG A 226 26.16 27.80 1.14
CA ARG A 226 24.86 27.14 1.04
C ARG A 226 24.97 25.75 0.40
N THR A 227 25.75 25.63 -0.67
CA THR A 227 25.95 24.38 -1.40
C THR A 227 26.65 23.33 -0.53
N GLN A 228 27.66 23.71 0.25
CA GLN A 228 28.33 22.80 1.19
C GLN A 228 27.39 22.27 2.25
N VAL A 229 26.52 23.12 2.78
CA VAL A 229 25.50 22.75 3.78
C VAL A 229 24.47 21.79 3.21
N LEU A 230 23.98 22.04 1.98
CA LEU A 230 23.04 21.16 1.29
C LEU A 230 23.70 19.81 0.97
N TRP A 231 24.93 19.82 0.48
CA TRP A 231 25.68 18.58 0.19
C TRP A 231 25.87 17.72 1.44
N LEU A 232 26.27 18.33 2.55
CA LEU A 232 26.43 17.64 3.83
C LEU A 232 25.13 16.94 4.26
N SER A 233 24.01 17.64 4.14
CA SER A 233 22.68 17.10 4.48
C SER A 233 22.25 15.99 3.52
N ALA A 234 22.59 16.10 2.24
CA ALA A 234 22.30 15.09 1.22
C ALA A 234 23.07 13.79 1.52
N VAL A 235 24.36 13.88 1.83
CA VAL A 235 25.21 12.71 2.16
C VAL A 235 24.70 12.01 3.43
N GLU A 236 24.40 12.76 4.49
CA GLU A 236 23.88 12.19 5.74
C GLU A 236 22.54 11.46 5.50
N GLN A 237 21.64 12.07 4.71
CA GLN A 237 20.35 11.46 4.39
C GLN A 237 20.50 10.24 3.47
N ALA A 238 21.40 10.31 2.47
CA ALA A 238 21.64 9.20 1.56
C ALA A 238 22.14 7.95 2.29
N VAL A 239 23.07 8.11 3.23
CA VAL A 239 23.60 6.98 4.02
C VAL A 239 22.54 6.34 4.89
N LEU A 240 21.73 7.15 5.59
CA LEU A 240 20.65 6.63 6.43
C LEU A 240 19.58 5.93 5.59
N ALA A 241 19.23 6.51 4.44
CA ALA A 241 18.23 5.94 3.55
C ALA A 241 18.73 4.67 2.85
N ALA A 242 19.99 4.61 2.45
CA ALA A 242 20.58 3.41 1.87
C ALA A 242 20.63 2.26 2.90
N ALA A 243 21.06 2.55 4.14
CA ALA A 243 21.03 1.56 5.21
C ALA A 243 19.59 1.08 5.50
N GLY A 244 18.61 1.99 5.53
CA GLY A 244 17.21 1.66 5.66
C GLY A 244 16.69 0.82 4.49
N ALA A 245 17.08 1.15 3.25
CA ALA A 245 16.70 0.39 2.07
C ALA A 245 17.22 -1.07 2.11
N VAL A 246 18.44 -1.28 2.55
CA VAL A 246 18.99 -2.63 2.74
C VAL A 246 18.18 -3.41 3.77
N VAL A 247 17.88 -2.81 4.92
CA VAL A 247 17.06 -3.47 5.96
C VAL A 247 15.64 -3.75 5.48
N GLY A 248 15.04 -2.83 4.71
CA GLY A 248 13.71 -3.03 4.12
C GLY A 248 13.69 -4.18 3.11
N LEU A 249 14.70 -4.30 2.24
CA LEU A 249 14.87 -5.41 1.31
C LEU A 249 15.04 -6.75 2.04
N VAL A 250 15.93 -6.81 3.04
CA VAL A 250 16.12 -8.01 3.88
C VAL A 250 14.83 -8.35 4.62
N GLY A 251 14.15 -7.34 5.19
CA GLY A 251 12.85 -7.52 5.85
C GLY A 251 11.81 -8.13 4.92
N TYR A 252 11.72 -7.66 3.66
CA TYR A 252 10.82 -8.23 2.67
C TYR A 252 11.16 -9.70 2.36
N THR A 253 12.45 -10.03 2.12
CA THR A 253 12.85 -11.41 1.81
C THR A 253 12.56 -12.37 2.97
N VAL A 254 12.70 -11.92 4.21
CA VAL A 254 12.33 -12.70 5.40
C VAL A 254 10.80 -12.88 5.52
N LEU A 255 10.03 -11.87 5.13
CA LEU A 255 8.56 -11.92 5.19
C LEU A 255 7.93 -12.58 3.96
N SER A 256 8.65 -12.77 2.86
CA SER A 256 8.11 -13.33 1.61
C SER A 256 7.41 -14.68 1.76
N PRO A 257 7.85 -15.66 2.61
CA PRO A 257 7.11 -16.89 2.81
C PRO A 257 5.75 -16.70 3.50
N LEU A 258 5.63 -15.69 4.36
CA LEU A 258 4.36 -15.31 4.99
C LEU A 258 3.45 -14.59 4.00
N ILE A 259 4.02 -13.72 3.18
CA ILE A 259 3.30 -13.00 2.11
C ILE A 259 2.75 -13.99 1.09
N ALA A 260 3.50 -15.05 0.75
CA ALA A 260 3.07 -16.10 -0.16
C ALA A 260 1.81 -16.84 0.29
N GLN A 261 1.50 -16.85 1.59
CA GLN A 261 0.31 -17.49 2.14
C GLN A 261 -0.97 -16.66 1.93
N ILE A 262 -0.87 -15.40 1.49
CA ILE A 262 -2.02 -14.55 1.24
C ILE A 262 -2.68 -15.00 -0.07
N PRO A 263 -3.93 -15.48 -0.05
CA PRO A 263 -4.61 -15.97 -1.24
C PRO A 263 -5.13 -14.79 -2.08
N LEU A 264 -4.33 -14.32 -3.03
CA LEU A 264 -4.68 -13.22 -3.93
C LEU A 264 -4.44 -13.64 -5.38
N GLY A 265 -5.39 -13.38 -6.27
CA GLY A 265 -5.30 -13.72 -7.69
C GLY A 265 -5.54 -15.20 -7.97
N GLY A 266 -6.52 -15.82 -7.30
CA GLY A 266 -6.90 -17.21 -7.51
C GLY A 266 -6.19 -18.23 -6.63
N GLY A 267 -5.62 -17.82 -5.50
CA GLY A 267 -5.00 -18.74 -4.53
C GLY A 267 -3.66 -18.24 -3.98
N ARG A 268 -3.01 -19.09 -3.17
CA ARG A 268 -1.69 -18.78 -2.60
C ARG A 268 -0.63 -18.62 -3.69
N TRP A 269 0.45 -17.95 -3.35
CA TRP A 269 1.55 -17.70 -4.27
C TRP A 269 2.61 -18.80 -4.18
N TYR A 270 3.26 -19.09 -5.29
CA TYR A 270 4.57 -19.72 -5.22
C TYR A 270 5.58 -18.71 -4.66
N VAL A 271 6.41 -19.12 -3.71
CA VAL A 271 7.43 -18.22 -3.16
C VAL A 271 8.32 -17.66 -4.26
N GLY A 272 8.57 -18.46 -5.32
CA GLY A 272 9.33 -18.06 -6.50
C GLY A 272 8.75 -16.84 -7.23
N ASP A 273 7.43 -16.68 -7.26
CA ASP A 273 6.75 -15.57 -7.97
C ASP A 273 7.00 -14.21 -7.32
N ILE A 274 7.14 -14.21 -5.99
CA ILE A 274 7.32 -13.00 -5.19
C ILE A 274 8.76 -12.82 -4.70
N THR A 275 9.71 -13.59 -5.25
CA THR A 275 11.13 -13.39 -4.96
C THR A 275 11.63 -12.08 -5.57
N VAL A 276 12.56 -11.44 -4.86
CA VAL A 276 13.13 -10.16 -5.29
C VAL A 276 14.11 -10.39 -6.43
N GLN A 277 13.78 -9.90 -7.62
CA GLN A 277 14.68 -9.94 -8.76
C GLN A 277 15.84 -8.95 -8.56
N TRP A 278 17.03 -9.24 -9.10
CA TRP A 278 18.24 -8.43 -8.93
C TRP A 278 18.05 -6.96 -9.33
N TRP A 279 17.32 -6.68 -10.40
CA TRP A 279 17.05 -5.31 -10.84
C TRP A 279 16.11 -4.57 -9.87
N THR A 280 15.16 -5.26 -9.21
CA THR A 280 14.33 -4.68 -8.14
C THR A 280 15.20 -4.21 -6.98
N VAL A 281 16.22 -5.01 -6.61
CA VAL A 281 17.21 -4.62 -5.60
C VAL A 281 17.88 -3.31 -5.99
N LEU A 282 18.35 -3.19 -7.24
CA LEU A 282 19.00 -1.97 -7.73
C LEU A 282 18.02 -0.78 -7.72
N VAL A 283 16.80 -0.97 -8.21
CA VAL A 283 15.79 0.10 -8.22
C VAL A 283 15.52 0.61 -6.80
N VAL A 284 15.30 -0.27 -5.84
CA VAL A 284 15.01 0.12 -4.45
C VAL A 284 16.21 0.78 -3.79
N LEU A 285 17.44 0.25 -3.97
CA LEU A 285 18.67 0.81 -3.41
C LEU A 285 19.03 2.17 -4.00
N VAL A 286 18.53 2.53 -5.18
CA VAL A 286 18.75 3.83 -5.80
C VAL A 286 17.57 4.77 -5.55
N ALA A 287 16.33 4.33 -5.84
CA ALA A 287 15.16 5.18 -5.79
C ALA A 287 14.84 5.67 -4.37
N VAL A 288 14.91 4.79 -3.36
CA VAL A 288 14.58 5.17 -1.97
C VAL A 288 15.55 6.22 -1.42
N PRO A 289 16.89 6.06 -1.52
CA PRO A 289 17.81 7.12 -1.11
C PRO A 289 17.67 8.41 -1.92
N VAL A 290 17.50 8.33 -3.23
CA VAL A 290 17.33 9.51 -4.09
C VAL A 290 16.09 10.30 -3.69
N LEU A 291 14.93 9.65 -3.54
CA LEU A 291 13.69 10.29 -3.10
C LEU A 291 13.82 10.88 -1.69
N SER A 292 14.52 10.20 -0.80
CA SER A 292 14.78 10.68 0.57
C SER A 292 15.67 11.93 0.56
N VAL A 293 16.70 11.97 -0.27
CA VAL A 293 17.58 13.13 -0.44
C VAL A 293 16.81 14.31 -1.03
N ILE A 294 16.06 14.08 -2.11
CA ILE A 294 15.24 15.13 -2.75
C ILE A 294 14.26 15.72 -1.72
N SER A 295 13.56 14.88 -0.95
CA SER A 295 12.64 15.31 0.10
C SER A 295 13.34 16.15 1.18
N ALA A 296 14.55 15.75 1.60
CA ALA A 296 15.34 16.49 2.59
C ALA A 296 15.79 17.85 2.05
N LEU A 297 16.24 17.91 0.80
CA LEU A 297 16.67 19.16 0.16
C LEU A 297 15.52 20.14 -0.05
N ILE A 298 14.33 19.66 -0.45
CA ILE A 298 13.11 20.47 -0.56
C ILE A 298 12.73 21.03 0.82
N GLY A 299 12.82 20.23 1.88
CA GLY A 299 12.57 20.64 3.25
C GLY A 299 13.50 21.78 3.69
N LEU A 300 14.80 21.63 3.46
CA LEU A 300 15.82 22.63 3.79
C LEU A 300 15.74 23.89 2.91
N GLY A 301 15.38 23.76 1.65
CA GLY A 301 15.27 24.89 0.72
C GLY A 301 14.22 25.90 1.16
N ARG A 302 13.13 25.46 1.78
CA ARG A 302 12.07 26.34 2.30
C ARG A 302 12.53 27.18 3.51
N VAL A 303 13.43 26.66 4.31
CA VAL A 303 13.96 27.31 5.51
C VAL A 303 15.06 28.33 5.16
N SER A 304 15.85 28.07 4.11
CA SER A 304 16.98 28.92 3.74
C SER A 304 16.59 30.22 3.05
N ILE A 305 15.31 30.45 2.72
CA ILE A 305 14.83 31.63 1.97
C ILE A 305 14.54 32.82 2.89
N THR A 306 14.40 32.61 4.20
CA THR A 306 14.15 33.70 5.17
C THR A 306 15.27 33.81 6.20
N PRO A 307 16.32 34.64 5.95
CA PRO A 307 17.43 34.81 6.89
C PRO A 307 17.03 35.56 8.18
N LEU A 308 15.94 36.28 8.15
CA LEU A 308 15.37 36.95 9.33
C LEU A 308 14.05 36.25 9.64
N GLY A 309 14.06 35.38 10.65
CA GLY A 309 12.88 34.65 11.13
C GLY A 309 11.77 35.54 11.69
N VAL A 310 11.22 36.40 10.84
CA VAL A 310 9.94 37.05 11.13
C VAL A 310 8.89 35.96 10.99
N VAL A 311 8.52 35.34 12.09
CA VAL A 311 7.28 34.57 12.24
C VAL A 311 6.12 35.55 11.98
N ARG A 312 5.87 35.84 10.71
CA ARG A 312 4.60 36.43 10.31
C ARG A 312 3.55 35.39 10.62
N GLY A 313 2.82 35.58 11.71
CA GLY A 313 1.61 34.83 11.96
C GLY A 313 0.77 34.85 10.69
N GLN A 314 0.68 33.70 10.01
CA GLN A 314 -0.15 33.60 8.81
C GLN A 314 -1.57 33.92 9.22
N THR A 315 -2.05 35.09 8.82
CA THR A 315 -3.46 35.47 8.94
C THR A 315 -4.30 34.35 8.31
N ARG A 316 -5.07 33.72 9.16
CA ARG A 316 -5.89 32.55 8.82
C ARG A 316 -7.00 33.00 7.89
N LYS A 317 -6.83 32.80 6.57
CA LYS A 317 -7.92 32.98 5.63
C LYS A 317 -9.01 31.98 5.98
N GLY A 318 -10.24 32.46 6.17
CA GLY A 318 -11.42 31.64 6.44
C GLY A 318 -11.69 30.58 5.36
N LEU A 319 -12.74 29.79 5.53
CA LEU A 319 -13.22 28.86 4.51
C LEU A 319 -13.39 29.59 3.18
N SER A 320 -12.54 29.29 2.19
CA SER A 320 -12.78 29.79 0.84
C SER A 320 -13.75 28.85 0.13
N VAL A 321 -14.62 29.39 -0.70
CA VAL A 321 -15.55 28.63 -1.56
C VAL A 321 -14.81 27.53 -2.34
N LEU A 322 -13.56 27.79 -2.73
CA LEU A 322 -12.67 26.83 -3.37
C LEU A 322 -12.45 25.55 -2.54
N ARG A 323 -12.35 25.64 -1.20
CA ARG A 323 -12.13 24.46 -0.33
C ARG A 323 -13.37 23.59 -0.26
N ILE A 324 -14.54 24.22 -0.20
CA ILE A 324 -15.84 23.52 -0.21
C ILE A 324 -16.04 22.85 -1.58
N GLY A 325 -15.75 23.59 -2.67
CA GLY A 325 -15.83 23.05 -4.02
C GLY A 325 -14.93 21.81 -4.20
N LEU A 326 -13.67 21.88 -3.78
CA LEU A 326 -12.74 20.75 -3.86
C LEU A 326 -13.19 19.55 -3.02
N LEU A 327 -13.82 19.78 -1.86
CA LEU A 327 -14.31 18.72 -0.98
C LEU A 327 -15.47 17.94 -1.60
N VAL A 328 -16.29 18.59 -2.44
CA VAL A 328 -17.44 17.96 -3.11
C VAL A 328 -17.04 17.40 -4.48
N ILE A 329 -16.32 18.18 -5.28
CA ILE A 329 -15.98 17.80 -6.67
C ILE A 329 -15.09 16.55 -6.72
N GLY A 330 -14.08 16.44 -5.85
CA GLY A 330 -13.15 15.31 -5.86
C GLY A 330 -13.86 13.95 -5.67
N PRO A 331 -14.61 13.74 -4.57
CA PRO A 331 -15.37 12.52 -4.34
C PRO A 331 -16.42 12.23 -5.42
N VAL A 332 -17.15 13.26 -5.89
CA VAL A 332 -18.16 13.09 -6.95
C VAL A 332 -17.52 12.64 -8.26
N MET A 333 -16.41 13.25 -8.67
CA MET A 333 -15.67 12.79 -9.86
C MET A 333 -15.15 11.36 -9.68
N LEU A 334 -14.62 11.03 -8.51
CA LEU A 334 -14.10 9.70 -8.23
C LEU A 334 -15.20 8.64 -8.32
N ALA A 335 -16.38 8.91 -7.74
CA ALA A 335 -17.54 8.03 -7.83
C ALA A 335 -18.02 7.88 -9.28
N TYR A 336 -18.19 8.99 -10.00
CA TYR A 336 -18.72 8.99 -11.38
C TYR A 336 -17.80 8.26 -12.36
N TYR A 337 -16.48 8.53 -12.34
CA TYR A 337 -15.54 7.91 -13.26
C TYR A 337 -15.12 6.51 -12.83
N GLY A 338 -15.18 6.20 -11.53
CA GLY A 338 -15.01 4.84 -11.03
C GLY A 338 -16.05 3.87 -11.59
N MET A 339 -17.33 4.31 -11.68
CA MET A 339 -18.40 3.50 -12.28
C MET A 339 -18.23 3.26 -13.79
N LYS A 340 -17.57 4.17 -14.50
CA LYS A 340 -17.38 4.07 -15.97
C LYS A 340 -16.11 3.32 -16.37
N ALA A 341 -15.31 2.85 -15.41
CA ALA A 341 -14.01 2.19 -15.64
C ALA A 341 -13.06 2.96 -16.59
N ALA A 342 -13.23 4.28 -16.67
CA ALA A 342 -12.43 5.15 -17.53
C ALA A 342 -11.12 5.53 -16.82
N VAL A 343 -10.00 4.94 -17.24
CA VAL A 343 -8.71 5.01 -16.53
C VAL A 343 -8.18 6.45 -16.40
N LEU A 344 -8.11 7.19 -17.50
CA LEU A 344 -7.54 8.54 -17.49
C LEU A 344 -8.36 9.53 -16.66
N PRO A 345 -9.71 9.63 -16.83
CA PRO A 345 -10.53 10.46 -15.96
C PRO A 345 -10.48 10.03 -14.48
N LEU A 346 -10.36 8.73 -14.20
CA LEU A 346 -10.21 8.21 -12.84
C LEU A 346 -8.90 8.70 -12.20
N LEU A 347 -7.77 8.65 -12.92
CA LEU A 347 -6.49 9.18 -12.43
C LEU A 347 -6.56 10.69 -12.16
N ILE A 348 -7.24 11.45 -13.02
CA ILE A 348 -7.48 12.89 -12.82
C ILE A 348 -8.33 13.11 -11.55
N ALA A 349 -9.39 12.32 -11.35
CA ALA A 349 -10.24 12.39 -10.16
C ALA A 349 -9.46 12.09 -8.87
N VAL A 350 -8.56 11.08 -8.87
CA VAL A 350 -7.65 10.79 -7.75
C VAL A 350 -6.72 11.97 -7.48
N GLY A 351 -6.18 12.61 -8.53
CA GLY A 351 -5.35 13.80 -8.40
C GLY A 351 -6.11 14.96 -7.74
N PHE A 352 -7.34 15.21 -8.16
CA PHE A 352 -8.23 16.21 -7.53
C PHE A 352 -8.56 15.87 -6.08
N ALA A 353 -8.86 14.61 -5.77
CA ALA A 353 -9.10 14.17 -4.40
C ALA A 353 -7.87 14.36 -3.52
N ALA A 354 -6.66 14.03 -4.01
CA ALA A 354 -5.41 14.26 -3.31
C ALA A 354 -5.16 15.75 -3.02
N LEU A 355 -5.47 16.63 -4.01
CA LEU A 355 -5.38 18.08 -3.84
C LEU A 355 -6.38 18.59 -2.80
N ALA A 356 -7.63 18.11 -2.86
CA ALA A 356 -8.67 18.45 -1.89
C ALA A 356 -8.26 18.07 -0.46
N VAL A 357 -7.77 16.87 -0.27
CA VAL A 357 -7.24 16.36 1.01
C VAL A 357 -6.13 17.28 1.54
N ARG A 358 -5.19 17.68 0.68
CA ARG A 358 -4.07 18.54 1.07
C ARG A 358 -4.49 19.96 1.49
N VAL A 359 -5.57 20.48 0.91
CA VAL A 359 -6.08 21.84 1.16
C VAL A 359 -7.05 21.87 2.33
N VAL A 360 -7.95 20.89 2.42
CA VAL A 360 -9.04 20.84 3.40
C VAL A 360 -8.60 20.19 4.71
N GLY A 361 -7.75 19.16 4.64
CA GLY A 361 -7.39 18.35 5.78
C GLY A 361 -6.80 19.13 6.97
N PRO A 362 -5.83 20.02 6.80
CA PRO A 362 -5.32 20.84 7.90
C PRO A 362 -6.38 21.72 8.54
N TRP A 363 -7.35 22.20 7.76
CA TRP A 363 -8.48 22.95 8.30
C TRP A 363 -9.41 22.06 9.15
N ALA A 364 -9.69 20.85 8.70
CA ALA A 364 -10.50 19.89 9.45
C ALA A 364 -9.85 19.55 10.82
N VAL A 365 -8.53 19.31 10.82
CA VAL A 365 -7.76 19.10 12.07
C VAL A 365 -7.85 20.32 12.99
N GLN A 366 -7.76 21.53 12.44
CA GLN A 366 -7.90 22.76 13.20
C GLN A 366 -9.30 22.89 13.82
N LEU A 367 -10.34 22.50 13.08
CA LEU A 367 -11.72 22.51 13.57
C LEU A 367 -11.88 21.55 14.75
N VAL A 368 -11.39 20.31 14.61
CA VAL A 368 -11.39 19.29 15.67
C VAL A 368 -10.60 19.79 16.89
N GLY A 369 -9.43 20.40 16.69
CA GLY A 369 -8.61 20.97 17.75
C GLY A 369 -9.33 22.10 18.51
N LYS A 370 -10.06 22.97 17.80
CA LYS A 370 -10.87 24.05 18.42
C LYS A 370 -12.03 23.47 19.24
N ALA A 371 -12.76 22.51 18.68
CA ALA A 371 -13.87 21.85 19.36
C ALA A 371 -13.38 21.17 20.64
N MET A 372 -12.26 20.45 20.55
CA MET A 372 -11.64 19.78 21.69
C MET A 372 -11.14 20.76 22.76
N ALA A 373 -10.53 21.87 22.38
CA ALA A 373 -10.08 22.90 23.32
C ALA A 373 -11.26 23.62 24.00
N LYS A 374 -12.40 23.80 23.27
CA LYS A 374 -13.63 24.40 23.83
C LYS A 374 -14.34 23.46 24.81
N ALA A 375 -14.36 22.15 24.51
CA ALA A 375 -15.01 21.12 25.32
C ALA A 375 -14.06 20.47 26.34
N ALA A 376 -12.89 21.08 26.61
CA ALA A 376 -11.86 20.45 27.44
C ALA A 376 -12.25 20.48 28.93
N ASN A 377 -12.38 19.29 29.54
CA ASN A 377 -12.64 19.08 30.94
C ASN A 377 -11.36 18.84 31.78
N GLY A 378 -10.17 18.97 31.17
CA GLY A 378 -8.90 18.73 31.86
C GLY A 378 -7.67 19.25 31.10
N PRO A 379 -6.50 19.32 31.79
CA PRO A 379 -5.30 19.93 31.23
C PRO A 379 -4.75 19.16 30.01
N VAL A 380 -4.92 17.84 29.93
CA VAL A 380 -4.46 17.00 28.84
C VAL A 380 -5.22 17.33 27.54
N THR A 381 -6.56 17.38 27.61
CA THR A 381 -7.42 17.67 26.46
C THR A 381 -7.27 19.09 25.97
N LEU A 382 -7.15 20.05 26.89
CA LEU A 382 -6.89 21.46 26.56
C LEU A 382 -5.56 21.63 25.84
N LEU A 383 -4.48 21.05 26.39
CA LEU A 383 -3.14 21.15 25.83
C LEU A 383 -3.06 20.48 24.45
N ALA A 384 -3.67 19.30 24.29
CA ALA A 384 -3.74 18.60 23.00
C ALA A 384 -4.55 19.40 21.96
N GLY A 385 -5.72 19.93 22.32
CA GLY A 385 -6.54 20.75 21.43
C GLY A 385 -5.81 22.02 20.97
N ARG A 386 -5.12 22.72 21.87
CA ARG A 386 -4.30 23.90 21.53
C ARG A 386 -3.17 23.54 20.57
N ARG A 387 -2.46 22.41 20.77
CA ARG A 387 -1.41 21.94 19.84
C ARG A 387 -1.93 21.71 18.43
N LEU A 388 -3.12 21.09 18.29
CA LEU A 388 -3.76 20.88 16.98
C LEU A 388 -4.15 22.19 16.31
N VAL A 389 -4.52 23.22 17.06
CA VAL A 389 -4.82 24.56 16.55
C VAL A 389 -3.55 25.29 16.12
N ASP A 390 -2.45 25.13 16.86
CA ASP A 390 -1.18 25.83 16.61
C ASP A 390 -0.44 25.28 15.37
N ASP A 391 -0.38 23.93 15.22
CA ASP A 391 0.23 23.31 14.03
C ASP A 391 -0.69 22.26 13.36
N PRO A 392 -1.78 22.70 12.72
CA PRO A 392 -2.72 21.78 12.07
C PRO A 392 -2.13 21.07 10.85
N LYS A 393 -1.15 21.68 10.16
CA LYS A 393 -0.47 21.06 9.03
C LYS A 393 0.45 19.92 9.45
N GLY A 394 1.20 20.12 10.53
CA GLY A 394 2.06 19.09 11.11
C GLY A 394 1.24 17.90 11.63
N ALA A 395 0.14 18.16 12.33
CA ALA A 395 -0.75 17.15 12.84
C ALA A 395 -1.52 16.38 11.75
N PHE A 396 -1.82 17.02 10.60
CA PHE A 396 -2.53 16.39 9.48
C PHE A 396 -1.62 15.51 8.61
N ARG A 397 -0.31 15.79 8.53
CA ARG A 397 0.60 15.06 7.64
C ARG A 397 0.54 13.53 7.76
N PRO A 398 0.57 12.92 8.97
CA PRO A 398 0.46 11.46 9.11
C PRO A 398 -0.89 10.92 8.61
N VAL A 399 -1.95 11.69 8.75
CA VAL A 399 -3.33 11.29 8.48
C VAL A 399 -3.70 11.51 7.00
N ALA A 400 -2.97 12.36 6.29
CA ALA A 400 -3.27 12.70 4.89
C ALA A 400 -3.37 11.48 3.97
N ALA A 401 -2.53 10.48 4.21
CA ALA A 401 -2.54 9.21 3.50
C ALA A 401 -3.82 8.41 3.78
N LEU A 402 -4.20 8.31 5.06
CA LEU A 402 -5.41 7.59 5.46
C LEU A 402 -6.68 8.23 4.89
N VAL A 403 -6.73 9.56 4.82
CA VAL A 403 -7.89 10.30 4.29
C VAL A 403 -8.13 9.94 2.82
N LEU A 404 -7.08 9.96 1.97
CA LEU A 404 -7.23 9.65 0.56
C LEU A 404 -7.50 8.16 0.33
N SER A 405 -6.59 7.31 0.80
CA SER A 405 -6.69 5.87 0.55
C SER A 405 -7.84 5.24 1.32
N GLY A 406 -8.14 5.75 2.53
CA GLY A 406 -9.24 5.29 3.36
C GLY A 406 -10.61 5.57 2.75
N PHE A 407 -10.80 6.73 2.08
CA PHE A 407 -12.03 7.00 1.34
C PHE A 407 -12.25 5.96 0.24
N VAL A 408 -11.23 5.76 -0.60
CA VAL A 408 -11.31 4.81 -1.72
C VAL A 408 -11.52 3.38 -1.22
N THR A 409 -10.79 2.97 -0.19
CA THR A 409 -10.93 1.63 0.39
C THR A 409 -12.30 1.44 1.03
N GLY A 410 -12.79 2.43 1.80
CA GLY A 410 -14.13 2.40 2.38
C GLY A 410 -15.21 2.27 1.30
N PHE A 411 -15.07 3.04 0.22
CA PHE A 411 -15.96 2.97 -0.95
C PHE A 411 -15.96 1.57 -1.58
N ILE A 412 -14.80 1.05 -1.94
CA ILE A 412 -14.66 -0.25 -2.60
C ILE A 412 -15.14 -1.38 -1.70
N SER A 413 -14.83 -1.36 -0.40
CA SER A 413 -15.21 -2.41 0.55
C SER A 413 -16.71 -2.63 0.63
N VAL A 414 -17.50 -1.60 0.33
CA VAL A 414 -18.97 -1.66 0.40
C VAL A 414 -19.59 -1.75 -1.00
N PHE A 415 -18.97 -1.17 -2.01
CA PHE A 415 -19.48 -1.18 -3.38
C PHE A 415 -19.47 -2.58 -4.03
N MET A 416 -18.55 -3.46 -3.59
CA MET A 416 -18.43 -4.80 -4.16
C MET A 416 -19.49 -5.77 -3.64
N PRO A 417 -20.18 -6.51 -4.53
CA PRO A 417 -21.14 -7.53 -4.12
C PRO A 417 -20.47 -8.63 -3.31
N SER A 418 -21.09 -9.04 -2.22
CA SER A 418 -20.69 -10.20 -1.42
C SER A 418 -21.28 -11.48 -2.00
N GLY A 419 -21.03 -11.78 -3.27
CA GLY A 419 -21.26 -13.10 -3.82
C GLY A 419 -20.19 -14.05 -3.27
N GLU A 420 -20.58 -14.99 -2.42
CA GLU A 420 -19.64 -15.95 -1.80
C GLU A 420 -18.94 -16.84 -2.83
N ASP A 421 -19.44 -16.89 -4.05
CA ASP A 421 -19.08 -17.90 -5.06
C ASP A 421 -18.19 -17.38 -6.19
N ASP A 422 -17.96 -16.07 -6.34
CA ASP A 422 -17.10 -15.54 -7.40
C ASP A 422 -15.67 -15.27 -6.88
N PRO A 423 -14.66 -16.03 -7.37
CA PRO A 423 -13.26 -15.86 -6.98
C PRO A 423 -12.75 -14.43 -7.19
N THR A 424 -13.24 -13.75 -8.23
CA THR A 424 -12.83 -12.39 -8.59
C THR A 424 -13.18 -11.40 -7.48
N PHE A 425 -14.40 -11.50 -6.93
CA PHE A 425 -14.82 -10.63 -5.83
C PHE A 425 -14.07 -10.91 -4.54
N ASN A 426 -13.73 -12.19 -4.27
CA ASN A 426 -12.92 -12.54 -3.11
C ASN A 426 -11.50 -11.96 -3.22
N ASP A 427 -10.87 -12.07 -4.38
CA ASP A 427 -9.56 -11.48 -4.65
C ASP A 427 -9.56 -9.96 -4.51
N MET A 428 -10.60 -9.29 -5.01
CA MET A 428 -10.75 -7.85 -4.83
C MET A 428 -10.92 -7.46 -3.37
N ARG A 429 -11.67 -8.22 -2.57
CA ARG A 429 -11.81 -8.00 -1.11
C ARG A 429 -10.46 -8.13 -0.40
N ILE A 430 -9.71 -9.18 -0.70
CA ILE A 430 -8.37 -9.40 -0.12
C ILE A 430 -7.41 -8.27 -0.56
N GLY A 431 -7.44 -7.87 -1.83
CA GLY A 431 -6.65 -6.77 -2.35
C GLY A 431 -6.94 -5.44 -1.64
N VAL A 432 -8.23 -5.12 -1.43
CA VAL A 432 -8.67 -3.93 -0.68
C VAL A 432 -8.24 -4.00 0.78
N ALA A 433 -8.36 -5.18 1.41
CA ALA A 433 -7.92 -5.42 2.77
C ALA A 433 -6.41 -5.22 2.93
N LEU A 434 -5.62 -5.74 2.00
CA LEU A 434 -4.18 -5.51 1.95
C LEU A 434 -3.85 -4.03 1.76
N LEU A 435 -4.51 -3.35 0.83
CA LEU A 435 -4.32 -1.92 0.58
C LEU A 435 -4.52 -1.12 1.87
N LEU A 436 -5.64 -1.33 2.57
CA LEU A 436 -5.93 -0.63 3.82
C LEU A 436 -4.91 -0.95 4.91
N SER A 437 -4.48 -2.20 5.01
CA SER A 437 -3.45 -2.62 5.96
C SER A 437 -2.11 -1.92 5.70
N LEU A 438 -1.69 -1.82 4.43
CA LEU A 438 -0.48 -1.10 4.02
C LEU A 438 -0.60 0.40 4.33
N VAL A 439 -1.77 0.99 4.09
CA VAL A 439 -2.03 2.40 4.43
C VAL A 439 -1.93 2.61 5.94
N PHE A 440 -2.54 1.77 6.77
CA PHE A 440 -2.41 1.89 8.22
C PHE A 440 -0.97 1.71 8.70
N LEU A 441 -0.21 0.80 8.08
CA LEU A 441 1.20 0.61 8.40
C LEU A 441 2.02 1.88 8.09
N THR A 442 1.78 2.51 6.92
CA THR A 442 2.46 3.77 6.55
C THR A 442 2.04 4.92 7.45
N VAL A 443 0.77 5.00 7.84
CA VAL A 443 0.26 6.02 8.78
C VAL A 443 0.89 5.81 10.16
N ALA A 444 1.01 4.58 10.64
CA ALA A 444 1.66 4.28 11.91
C ALA A 444 3.15 4.65 11.89
N ALA A 445 3.88 4.25 10.85
CA ALA A 445 5.30 4.61 10.69
C ALA A 445 5.48 6.13 10.62
N SER A 446 4.60 6.82 9.89
CA SER A 446 4.55 8.27 9.76
C SER A 446 4.23 8.96 11.10
N THR A 447 3.28 8.41 11.85
CA THR A 447 2.92 8.91 13.20
C THR A 447 4.08 8.71 14.17
N ALA A 448 4.75 7.56 14.15
CA ALA A 448 5.93 7.30 14.98
C ALA A 448 7.07 8.28 14.67
N ALA A 449 7.39 8.47 13.38
CA ALA A 449 8.42 9.44 12.96
C ALA A 449 8.04 10.87 13.36
N GLY A 450 6.77 11.27 13.15
CA GLY A 450 6.24 12.56 13.55
C GLY A 450 6.26 12.78 15.07
N ALA A 451 5.90 11.75 15.86
CA ALA A 451 5.92 11.79 17.33
C ALA A 451 7.34 11.99 17.86
N VAL A 452 8.34 11.31 17.28
CA VAL A 452 9.76 11.54 17.61
C VAL A 452 10.16 12.98 17.26
N GLY A 453 9.80 13.47 16.08
CA GLY A 453 10.11 14.84 15.66
C GLY A 453 9.51 15.89 16.59
N THR A 454 8.21 15.76 16.90
CA THR A 454 7.53 16.70 17.81
C THR A 454 8.05 16.63 19.24
N ALA A 455 8.42 15.43 19.73
CA ALA A 455 9.04 15.27 21.05
C ALA A 455 10.38 16.03 21.14
N LEU A 456 11.16 16.01 20.08
CA LEU A 456 12.42 16.73 20.00
C LEU A 456 12.21 18.26 19.92
N ASP A 457 11.22 18.73 19.16
CA ASP A 457 10.90 20.16 19.02
C ASP A 457 10.31 20.74 20.32
N GLN A 458 9.58 19.90 21.06
CA GLN A 458 8.92 20.30 22.31
C GLN A 458 9.79 20.15 23.57
N ALA A 459 11.05 19.73 23.43
CA ALA A 459 11.92 19.56 24.59
C ALA A 459 12.12 20.85 25.41
N ALA A 460 12.29 22.01 24.74
CA ALA A 460 12.44 23.29 25.42
C ALA A 460 11.12 23.81 26.06
N PRO A 461 9.97 23.84 25.33
CA PRO A 461 8.69 24.13 25.95
C PRO A 461 8.30 23.17 27.09
N ALA A 462 8.59 21.88 26.95
CA ALA A 462 8.31 20.89 27.99
C ALA A 462 9.14 21.14 29.27
N ARG A 463 10.39 21.55 29.14
CA ARG A 463 11.22 21.97 30.26
C ARG A 463 10.66 23.21 30.97
N ALA A 464 10.19 24.20 30.22
CA ALA A 464 9.56 25.39 30.77
C ALA A 464 8.28 25.02 31.55
N LEU A 465 7.41 24.19 30.98
CA LEU A 465 6.20 23.69 31.67
C LEU A 465 6.51 22.85 32.90
N ARG A 466 7.57 22.04 32.89
CA ARG A 466 8.02 21.30 34.08
C ARG A 466 8.50 22.25 35.21
N ARG A 467 9.24 23.30 34.86
CA ARG A 467 9.68 24.31 35.81
C ARG A 467 8.50 25.08 36.43
N SER A 468 7.39 25.21 35.70
CA SER A 468 6.14 25.77 36.22
C SER A 468 5.24 24.75 36.96
N GLY A 469 5.76 23.53 37.26
CA GLY A 469 5.07 22.52 38.06
C GLY A 469 4.17 21.56 37.30
N VAL A 470 4.11 21.59 35.95
CA VAL A 470 3.28 20.67 35.17
C VAL A 470 3.90 19.27 35.15
N PRO A 471 3.17 18.21 35.58
CA PRO A 471 3.67 16.84 35.57
C PRO A 471 4.01 16.37 34.15
N LEU A 472 5.13 15.63 33.98
CA LEU A 472 5.56 15.10 32.69
C LEU A 472 4.51 14.19 32.07
N SER A 473 3.77 13.42 32.88
CA SER A 473 2.68 12.55 32.46
C SER A 473 1.56 13.30 31.70
N VAL A 474 1.24 14.51 32.09
CA VAL A 474 0.25 15.38 31.43
C VAL A 474 0.76 15.78 30.04
N ILE A 475 2.03 16.17 29.94
CA ILE A 475 2.67 16.58 28.69
C ILE A 475 2.72 15.41 27.69
N GLU A 476 3.09 14.20 28.17
CA GLU A 476 3.16 12.99 27.37
C GLU A 476 1.77 12.52 26.90
N ARG A 477 0.78 12.52 27.79
CA ARG A 477 -0.60 12.17 27.44
C ARG A 477 -1.17 13.15 26.42
N ALA A 478 -0.94 14.44 26.58
CA ALA A 478 -1.37 15.46 25.63
C ALA A 478 -0.71 15.26 24.25
N ALA A 479 0.57 14.88 24.19
CA ALA A 479 1.25 14.58 22.94
C ALA A 479 0.65 13.36 22.22
N ARG A 480 0.36 12.27 22.96
CA ARG A 480 -0.31 11.08 22.41
C ARG A 480 -1.71 11.39 21.88
N VAL A 481 -2.51 12.10 22.67
CA VAL A 481 -3.86 12.52 22.29
C VAL A 481 -3.81 13.38 21.02
N ALA A 482 -2.87 14.33 20.94
CA ALA A 482 -2.70 15.18 19.76
C ALA A 482 -2.26 14.38 18.49
N ALA A 483 -1.60 13.23 18.65
CA ALA A 483 -1.25 12.35 17.53
C ALA A 483 -2.42 11.49 17.06
N VAL A 484 -3.27 11.01 17.98
CA VAL A 484 -4.39 10.10 17.69
C VAL A 484 -5.65 10.84 17.23
N VAL A 485 -5.94 12.00 17.81
CA VAL A 485 -7.16 12.77 17.52
C VAL A 485 -7.36 13.07 16.03
N PRO A 486 -6.36 13.47 15.22
CA PRO A 486 -6.55 13.65 13.79
C PRO A 486 -6.94 12.38 13.05
N VAL A 487 -6.46 11.21 13.47
CA VAL A 487 -6.83 9.91 12.87
C VAL A 487 -8.30 9.60 13.15
N VAL A 488 -8.73 9.74 14.41
CA VAL A 488 -10.11 9.46 14.82
C VAL A 488 -11.06 10.56 14.33
N GLY A 489 -10.69 11.81 14.43
CA GLY A 489 -11.58 12.95 14.14
C GLY A 489 -11.64 13.36 12.67
N VAL A 490 -10.68 12.95 11.84
CA VAL A 490 -10.65 13.28 10.41
C VAL A 490 -10.49 12.02 9.56
N GLY A 491 -9.54 11.14 9.89
CA GLY A 491 -9.26 9.94 9.10
C GLY A 491 -10.43 8.96 9.07
N LEU A 492 -10.92 8.52 10.23
CA LEU A 492 -12.02 7.56 10.30
C LEU A 492 -13.35 8.06 9.71
N PRO A 493 -13.79 9.30 9.96
CA PRO A 493 -14.99 9.82 9.29
C PRO A 493 -14.91 9.77 7.77
N VAL A 494 -13.72 9.96 7.18
CA VAL A 494 -13.56 9.89 5.72
C VAL A 494 -13.63 8.44 5.21
N VAL A 495 -13.09 7.47 5.93
CA VAL A 495 -13.28 6.04 5.63
C VAL A 495 -14.77 5.69 5.66
N GLY A 496 -15.48 6.10 6.73
CA GLY A 496 -16.92 5.90 6.87
C GLY A 496 -17.72 6.59 5.77
N PHE A 497 -17.34 7.80 5.39
CA PHE A 497 -17.97 8.52 4.28
C PHE A 497 -17.77 7.81 2.94
N GLY A 498 -16.59 7.25 2.68
CA GLY A 498 -16.34 6.40 1.53
C GLY A 498 -17.26 5.18 1.51
N ALA A 499 -17.39 4.49 2.65
CA ALA A 499 -18.30 3.35 2.80
C ALA A 499 -19.78 3.74 2.56
N LEU A 500 -20.23 4.89 3.09
CA LEU A 500 -21.58 5.41 2.85
C LEU A 500 -21.83 5.73 1.37
N CYS A 501 -20.84 6.30 0.68
CA CYS A 501 -20.91 6.54 -0.76
C CYS A 501 -21.02 5.22 -1.54
N GLY A 502 -20.25 4.20 -1.17
CA GLY A 502 -20.33 2.85 -1.76
C GLY A 502 -21.71 2.22 -1.55
N LEU A 503 -22.27 2.34 -0.34
CA LEU A 503 -23.58 1.84 0.00
C LEU A 503 -24.71 2.54 -0.79
N ALA A 504 -24.64 3.86 -0.91
CA ALA A 504 -25.62 4.64 -1.67
C ALA A 504 -25.64 4.25 -3.15
N LEU A 505 -24.47 4.03 -3.75
CA LEU A 505 -24.35 3.66 -5.17
C LEU A 505 -24.68 2.18 -5.44
N SER A 506 -24.52 1.29 -4.45
CA SER A 506 -24.94 -0.12 -4.56
C SER A 506 -26.47 -0.32 -4.46
N GLY A 507 -27.22 0.77 -4.27
CA GLY A 507 -28.68 0.71 -4.10
C GLY A 507 -29.14 -0.03 -2.84
N GLY A 508 -28.29 -0.12 -1.82
CA GLY A 508 -28.59 -0.77 -0.54
C GLY A 508 -28.64 -2.31 -0.59
N LYS A 509 -28.42 -2.93 -1.74
CA LYS A 509 -28.48 -4.39 -1.92
C LYS A 509 -27.50 -5.15 -1.01
N MET A 510 -26.47 -4.49 -0.55
CA MET A 510 -25.42 -5.08 0.28
C MET A 510 -25.80 -5.27 1.76
N ILE A 511 -26.78 -4.54 2.27
CA ILE A 511 -27.25 -4.74 3.66
C ILE A 511 -27.92 -6.11 3.79
N THR A 512 -28.46 -6.63 2.70
CA THR A 512 -29.20 -7.89 2.66
C THR A 512 -28.35 -9.10 2.25
N GLN A 513 -27.17 -8.91 1.66
CA GLN A 513 -26.39 -10.00 1.05
C GLN A 513 -25.11 -10.45 1.82
N GLY A 514 -24.85 -9.91 3.00
CA GLY A 514 -23.78 -10.42 3.86
C GLY A 514 -22.86 -9.34 4.47
N SER A 515 -22.69 -9.43 5.79
CA SER A 515 -21.94 -8.48 6.62
C SER A 515 -20.43 -8.71 6.64
N SER A 516 -19.91 -9.73 5.93
CA SER A 516 -18.50 -10.15 6.03
C SER A 516 -17.50 -9.06 5.62
N GLY A 517 -17.76 -8.31 4.56
CA GLY A 517 -16.89 -7.20 4.13
C GLY A 517 -16.86 -6.03 5.12
N VAL A 518 -18.00 -5.71 5.70
CA VAL A 518 -18.13 -4.65 6.72
C VAL A 518 -17.41 -5.05 8.01
N LEU A 519 -17.55 -6.31 8.46
CA LEU A 519 -16.87 -6.82 9.65
C LEU A 519 -15.34 -6.81 9.47
N LEU A 520 -14.86 -7.20 8.29
CA LEU A 520 -13.43 -7.16 7.96
C LEU A 520 -12.90 -5.72 7.95
N LEU A 521 -13.64 -4.79 7.35
CA LEU A 521 -13.31 -3.36 7.38
C LEU A 521 -13.23 -2.83 8.82
N LEU A 522 -14.24 -3.14 9.65
CA LEU A 522 -14.27 -2.72 11.06
C LEU A 522 -13.08 -3.31 11.83
N GLY A 523 -12.78 -4.60 11.66
CA GLY A 523 -11.63 -5.25 12.27
C GLY A 523 -10.32 -4.58 11.90
N GLN A 524 -10.13 -4.25 10.62
CA GLN A 524 -8.93 -3.55 10.15
C GLN A 524 -8.83 -2.11 10.68
N VAL A 525 -9.95 -1.39 10.73
CA VAL A 525 -10.00 -0.03 11.30
C VAL A 525 -9.59 -0.07 12.78
N VAL A 526 -10.11 -1.02 13.55
CA VAL A 526 -9.73 -1.19 14.97
C VAL A 526 -8.24 -1.54 15.10
N ALA A 527 -7.76 -2.53 14.33
CA ALA A 527 -6.35 -2.91 14.34
C ALA A 527 -5.43 -1.75 13.93
N GLY A 528 -5.81 -1.01 12.89
CA GLY A 528 -5.09 0.17 12.43
C GLY A 528 -5.04 1.28 13.48
N LEU A 529 -6.15 1.51 14.19
CA LEU A 529 -6.22 2.49 15.26
C LEU A 529 -5.29 2.11 16.44
N VAL A 530 -5.29 0.84 16.83
CA VAL A 530 -4.36 0.32 17.86
C VAL A 530 -2.91 0.55 17.41
N LEU A 531 -2.59 0.20 16.17
CA LEU A 531 -1.24 0.37 15.61
C LEU A 531 -0.79 1.85 15.64
N VAL A 532 -1.66 2.78 15.25
CA VAL A 532 -1.37 4.23 15.26
C VAL A 532 -1.23 4.77 16.69
N THR A 533 -2.04 4.29 17.65
CA THR A 533 -1.93 4.70 19.04
C THR A 533 -0.62 4.25 19.68
N VAL A 534 -0.18 3.02 19.39
CA VAL A 534 1.13 2.50 19.82
C VAL A 534 2.26 3.29 19.15
N ALA A 535 2.16 3.57 17.86
CA ALA A 535 3.12 4.38 17.12
C ALA A 535 3.23 5.80 17.68
N GLY A 536 2.12 6.42 18.07
CA GLY A 536 2.09 7.74 18.71
C GLY A 536 2.81 7.79 20.05
N ALA A 537 2.94 6.65 20.76
CA ALA A 537 3.70 6.56 22.00
C ALA A 537 5.24 6.56 21.78
N ALA A 538 5.73 6.38 20.57
CA ALA A 538 7.17 6.34 20.27
C ALA A 538 7.92 7.64 20.62
N GLY A 539 7.22 8.78 20.69
CA GLY A 539 7.78 10.06 21.12
C GLY A 539 8.03 10.17 22.63
N ALA A 540 7.34 9.39 23.46
CA ALA A 540 7.39 9.52 24.93
C ALA A 540 8.80 9.28 25.51
N PRO A 541 9.55 8.19 25.17
CA PRO A 541 10.88 7.99 25.71
C PRO A 541 11.88 9.06 25.24
N VAL A 542 11.68 9.60 24.03
CA VAL A 542 12.51 10.68 23.49
C VAL A 542 12.26 11.98 24.26
N LEU A 543 11.00 12.30 24.54
CA LEU A 543 10.61 13.48 25.32
C LEU A 543 11.16 13.39 26.75
N ARG A 544 11.10 12.22 27.41
CA ARG A 544 11.65 12.00 28.75
C ARG A 544 13.15 12.30 28.80
N LYS A 545 13.92 11.71 27.87
CA LYS A 545 15.37 11.97 27.81
C LYS A 545 15.69 13.43 27.49
N ALA A 546 14.97 14.05 26.57
CA ALA A 546 15.20 15.43 26.15
C ALA A 546 14.75 16.48 27.20
N SER A 547 13.85 16.13 28.10
CA SER A 547 13.37 17.00 29.19
C SER A 547 14.11 16.78 30.52
N ALA A 548 14.90 15.71 30.65
CA ALA A 548 15.71 15.42 31.84
C ALA A 548 17.04 16.19 31.86
N ASN A 549 17.59 16.47 30.67
CA ASN A 549 18.78 17.28 30.43
C ASN A 549 18.38 18.74 30.14
#